data_b0cef086c1ffb8353cbcc32c3d52ce7b
#
_entry.id   b0cef086c1ffb8353cbcc32c3d52ce7b
#
_cell.length_a   1.000
_cell.length_b   1.000
_cell.length_c   1.000
_cell.angle_alpha   90.00
_cell.angle_beta   90.00
_cell.angle_gamma   90.00
#
_symmetry.space_group_name_H-M   'P 1'
#
loop_
_entity.id
_entity.type
_entity.pdbx_description
1 polymer ?
#
loop_
_entity_poly.entity_id
_entity_poly.type
_entity_poly.pdbx_seq_one_letter_code
_entity_poly.pdbx_strand_id
1 'polypeptide(L)'
;MRDLDSTELIIGDAPQFFFDNGLVEEVQNVTRTFHSPQKIDQNPLMQQDRPWEHVVDFNSSDYELWRDAESGRFHCIYRDLNVDREKMARIGGTVIDWDISRIRQMYAYSDDGLEWTKPAMGLVHEDGRDTNIVMGSEEFGNVWGFAPIDDPSETDLSRRFKALFVHAPPGFRVADEEPGAHIRSAHSADGVRWTVDDDAPTFGTYGSRLGDAMFPFCDPVTGGYLLNTRHPLMELAPRTRTPHSTTLGASPGFDPVMGVANRRSVRRIFQCESRDFRRWSEPRHILSPDPNTDNLDDALYATGTLRIGAG
;
A
#
# COMPACT_ATOMS: atom_id res chain seq x y z
N MET A 1 5.68 -40.50 -17.84
CA MET A 1 7.04 -39.98 -17.63
C MET A 1 7.29 -39.02 -18.76
N ARG A 2 7.06 -37.74 -18.57
CA ARG A 2 7.38 -36.72 -19.56
C ARG A 2 8.85 -36.37 -19.35
N ASP A 3 9.66 -36.57 -20.38
CA ASP A 3 11.00 -36.01 -20.45
C ASP A 3 10.87 -34.49 -20.25
N LEU A 4 11.35 -34.03 -19.14
CA LEU A 4 11.65 -32.60 -18.98
C LEU A 4 12.92 -32.37 -19.77
N ASP A 5 12.75 -32.03 -21.04
CA ASP A 5 13.82 -31.42 -21.83
C ASP A 5 14.43 -30.32 -20.95
N SER A 6 15.73 -30.40 -20.75
CA SER A 6 16.54 -29.41 -20.05
C SER A 6 16.42 -28.09 -20.81
N THR A 7 15.43 -27.30 -20.43
CA THR A 7 15.33 -25.92 -20.93
C THR A 7 16.47 -25.17 -20.28
N GLU A 8 17.53 -24.90 -21.03
CA GLU A 8 18.59 -24.02 -20.58
C GLU A 8 17.97 -22.70 -20.10
N LEU A 9 18.25 -22.34 -18.87
CA LEU A 9 17.82 -21.06 -18.32
C LEU A 9 18.71 -19.96 -18.92
N ILE A 10 18.16 -19.11 -19.74
CA ILE A 10 18.90 -17.98 -20.31
C ILE A 10 18.98 -16.89 -19.25
N ILE A 11 20.16 -16.72 -18.65
CA ILE A 11 20.47 -15.64 -17.74
C ILE A 11 20.98 -14.47 -18.59
N GLY A 12 20.17 -13.43 -18.79
CA GLY A 12 20.57 -12.21 -19.49
C GLY A 12 21.49 -11.32 -18.66
N ASP A 13 21.55 -10.03 -19.00
CA ASP A 13 22.37 -9.03 -18.28
C ASP A 13 21.73 -8.53 -16.98
N ALA A 14 20.50 -8.97 -16.67
CA ALA A 14 19.79 -8.57 -15.48
C ALA A 14 20.37 -9.22 -14.22
N PRO A 15 20.46 -8.49 -13.08
CA PRO A 15 20.87 -9.06 -11.80
C PRO A 15 20.06 -10.30 -11.45
N GLN A 16 20.72 -11.35 -11.01
CA GLN A 16 20.09 -12.59 -10.57
C GLN A 16 20.19 -12.71 -9.04
N PHE A 17 19.11 -13.14 -8.41
CA PHE A 17 19.02 -13.26 -6.97
C PHE A 17 18.88 -14.73 -6.55
N PHE A 18 19.70 -15.17 -5.63
CA PHE A 18 19.67 -16.52 -5.09
C PHE A 18 18.78 -16.59 -3.83
N PHE A 19 17.50 -16.21 -3.95
CA PHE A 19 16.54 -16.33 -2.85
C PHE A 19 16.21 -17.79 -2.53
N ASP A 20 16.22 -18.64 -3.55
CA ASP A 20 16.02 -20.07 -3.47
C ASP A 20 17.11 -20.83 -4.29
N ASN A 21 16.83 -22.06 -4.63
CA ASN A 21 17.72 -22.90 -5.43
C ASN A 21 17.32 -22.97 -6.92
N GLY A 22 16.35 -22.19 -7.37
CA GLY A 22 15.85 -22.26 -8.75
C GLY A 22 16.92 -21.96 -9.82
N LEU A 23 17.97 -21.21 -9.46
CA LEU A 23 19.10 -20.87 -10.33
C LEU A 23 20.37 -21.67 -10.00
N VAL A 24 20.30 -22.67 -9.12
CA VAL A 24 21.45 -23.38 -8.58
C VAL A 24 21.35 -24.86 -8.94
N GLU A 25 22.23 -25.32 -9.81
CA GLU A 25 22.33 -26.74 -10.17
C GLU A 25 23.05 -27.54 -9.08
N GLU A 26 24.21 -27.04 -8.62
CA GLU A 26 25.05 -27.69 -7.62
C GLU A 26 25.75 -26.67 -6.72
N VAL A 27 25.93 -27.01 -5.46
CA VAL A 27 26.66 -26.20 -4.47
C VAL A 27 27.89 -26.97 -3.99
N GLN A 28 29.08 -26.42 -4.25
CA GLN A 28 30.35 -27.01 -3.77
C GLN A 28 31.19 -25.94 -3.05
N ASN A 29 31.64 -26.24 -1.84
CA ASN A 29 32.55 -25.41 -1.05
C ASN A 29 32.10 -23.97 -0.80
N VAL A 30 30.77 -23.70 -0.81
CA VAL A 30 30.16 -22.42 -0.47
C VAL A 30 29.05 -22.62 0.56
N THR A 31 28.82 -21.59 1.35
CA THR A 31 27.73 -21.56 2.35
C THR A 31 26.87 -20.33 2.09
N ARG A 32 25.58 -20.55 2.05
CA ARG A 32 24.61 -19.43 1.99
C ARG A 32 24.45 -18.83 3.39
N THR A 33 24.74 -17.57 3.54
CA THR A 33 24.57 -16.84 4.79
C THR A 33 23.53 -15.74 4.62
N PHE A 34 22.52 -15.73 5.47
CA PHE A 34 21.54 -14.65 5.54
C PHE A 34 21.98 -13.64 6.60
N HIS A 35 22.15 -12.40 6.17
CA HIS A 35 22.48 -11.30 7.06
C HIS A 35 21.19 -10.58 7.48
N SER A 36 20.83 -10.73 8.74
CA SER A 36 19.69 -10.01 9.29
C SER A 36 20.00 -8.52 9.42
N PRO A 37 19.11 -7.62 8.97
CA PRO A 37 19.32 -6.20 9.16
C PRO A 37 19.27 -5.85 10.66
N GLN A 38 20.08 -4.89 11.05
CA GLN A 38 20.07 -4.34 12.41
C GLN A 38 19.41 -2.96 12.39
N LYS A 39 18.61 -2.68 13.40
CA LYS A 39 18.07 -1.33 13.59
C LYS A 39 19.21 -0.39 13.97
N ILE A 40 19.22 0.78 13.36
CA ILE A 40 20.16 1.83 13.71
C ILE A 40 19.79 2.49 15.04
N ASP A 41 20.76 3.06 15.72
CA ASP A 41 20.55 3.68 17.05
C ASP A 41 19.64 4.91 17.01
N GLN A 42 19.57 5.58 15.85
CA GLN A 42 18.73 6.75 15.63
C GLN A 42 17.23 6.45 15.51
N ASN A 43 16.83 5.17 15.46
CA ASN A 43 15.40 4.82 15.40
C ASN A 43 14.64 5.25 16.68
N PRO A 44 13.38 5.74 16.55
CA PRO A 44 12.63 5.96 15.30
C PRO A 44 13.07 7.22 14.55
N LEU A 45 13.24 7.12 13.22
CA LEU A 45 13.68 8.23 12.37
C LEU A 45 12.62 9.31 12.20
N MET A 46 11.35 8.95 12.23
CA MET A 46 10.23 9.89 12.21
C MET A 46 9.31 9.64 13.39
N GLN A 47 8.94 10.72 14.06
CA GLN A 47 8.08 10.70 15.23
C GLN A 47 6.96 11.72 15.08
N GLN A 48 5.89 11.56 15.82
CA GLN A 48 4.87 12.59 15.98
C GLN A 48 5.46 13.76 16.77
N ASP A 49 5.81 14.84 16.09
CA ASP A 49 6.47 16.02 16.69
C ASP A 49 5.86 17.37 16.27
N ARG A 50 4.74 17.31 15.53
CA ARG A 50 4.00 18.51 15.13
C ARG A 50 2.67 18.59 15.87
N PRO A 51 2.20 19.81 16.23
CA PRO A 51 0.95 19.97 17.00
C PRO A 51 -0.29 19.50 16.24
N TRP A 52 -0.24 19.42 14.93
CA TRP A 52 -1.34 18.93 14.09
C TRP A 52 -1.26 17.42 13.79
N GLU A 53 -0.19 16.74 14.16
CA GLU A 53 -0.08 15.29 14.05
C GLU A 53 -0.74 14.61 15.24
N HIS A 54 -1.56 13.61 14.98
CA HIS A 54 -2.30 12.87 16.02
C HIS A 54 -1.80 11.43 16.17
N VAL A 55 -1.86 10.65 15.11
CA VAL A 55 -1.29 9.30 15.04
C VAL A 55 -0.60 9.15 13.71
N VAL A 56 0.70 9.36 13.73
CA VAL A 56 1.55 9.10 12.56
C VAL A 56 1.63 7.61 12.33
N ASP A 57 1.27 7.17 11.13
CA ASP A 57 1.12 5.76 10.79
C ASP A 57 1.82 5.43 9.47
N PHE A 58 2.64 4.38 9.50
CA PHE A 58 3.36 3.82 8.37
C PHE A 58 2.83 2.43 8.05
N ASN A 59 1.54 2.33 7.77
CA ASN A 59 0.92 1.09 7.36
C ASN A 59 1.26 0.76 5.91
N SER A 60 1.27 -0.51 5.59
CA SER A 60 1.76 -1.12 4.35
C SER A 60 1.33 -0.48 3.02
N SER A 61 0.25 0.29 2.99
CA SER A 61 -0.29 0.94 1.79
C SER A 61 -0.53 2.43 1.96
N ASP A 62 -0.03 3.01 3.03
CA ASP A 62 -0.31 4.40 3.38
C ASP A 62 0.97 5.20 3.63
N TYR A 63 2.08 4.73 3.12
CA TYR A 63 3.30 5.52 2.99
C TYR A 63 3.99 5.20 1.67
N GLU A 64 4.65 6.18 1.12
CA GLU A 64 5.51 6.03 -0.06
C GLU A 64 6.82 6.74 0.18
N LEU A 65 7.89 6.07 -0.18
CA LEU A 65 9.25 6.57 -0.05
C LEU A 65 9.95 6.51 -1.40
N TRP A 66 10.41 7.65 -1.89
CA TRP A 66 11.22 7.68 -3.10
C TRP A 66 12.45 8.56 -2.93
N ARG A 67 13.43 8.33 -3.78
CA ARG A 67 14.62 9.16 -3.86
C ARG A 67 14.62 9.88 -5.20
N ASP A 68 14.65 11.19 -5.16
CA ASP A 68 14.78 11.99 -6.36
C ASP A 68 16.17 11.76 -6.99
N ALA A 69 16.20 11.43 -8.28
CA ALA A 69 17.41 11.03 -8.98
C ALA A 69 18.36 12.21 -9.24
N GLU A 70 17.85 13.42 -9.33
CA GLU A 70 18.63 14.62 -9.63
C GLU A 70 19.25 15.20 -8.36
N SER A 71 18.45 15.43 -7.33
CA SER A 71 18.90 16.00 -6.06
C SER A 71 19.49 14.98 -5.09
N GLY A 72 19.15 13.70 -5.26
CA GLY A 72 19.49 12.64 -4.33
C GLY A 72 18.68 12.65 -3.02
N ARG A 73 17.74 13.57 -2.88
CA ARG A 73 16.89 13.76 -1.70
C ARG A 73 15.88 12.63 -1.57
N PHE A 74 15.65 12.20 -0.35
CA PHE A 74 14.56 11.30 -0.01
C PHE A 74 13.28 12.06 0.28
N HIS A 75 12.17 11.55 -0.21
CA HIS A 75 10.84 12.10 -0.01
C HIS A 75 9.97 11.02 0.60
N CYS A 76 9.10 11.38 1.53
CA CYS A 76 8.17 10.47 2.16
C CYS A 76 6.78 11.10 2.26
N ILE A 77 5.78 10.40 1.74
CA ILE A 77 4.39 10.64 2.09
C ILE A 77 4.01 9.58 3.13
N TYR A 78 3.33 9.99 4.19
CA TYR A 78 2.91 9.13 5.28
C TYR A 78 1.53 9.54 5.79
N ARG A 79 0.85 8.62 6.44
CA ARG A 79 -0.51 8.83 6.94
C ARG A 79 -0.50 9.43 8.35
N ASP A 80 -1.47 10.29 8.61
CA ASP A 80 -1.86 10.70 9.95
C ASP A 80 -3.34 10.46 10.18
N LEU A 81 -3.66 9.92 11.36
CA LEU A 81 -5.03 9.63 11.79
C LEU A 81 -5.41 10.57 12.93
N ASN A 82 -6.40 11.44 12.69
CA ASN A 82 -6.99 12.21 13.78
C ASN A 82 -8.02 11.33 14.51
N VAL A 83 -7.67 10.87 15.68
CA VAL A 83 -8.51 10.00 16.51
C VAL A 83 -8.99 10.74 17.76
N ASP A 84 -10.22 10.47 18.17
CA ASP A 84 -10.74 10.92 19.47
C ASP A 84 -10.06 10.15 20.61
N ARG A 85 -8.97 10.72 21.12
CA ARG A 85 -8.16 10.10 22.19
C ARG A 85 -8.93 9.94 23.50
N GLU A 86 -9.87 10.84 23.82
CA GLU A 86 -10.68 10.74 25.03
C GLU A 86 -11.68 9.60 24.92
N LYS A 87 -12.31 9.45 23.77
CA LYS A 87 -13.20 8.32 23.51
C LYS A 87 -12.44 7.02 23.51
N MET A 88 -11.27 6.93 22.85
CA MET A 88 -10.42 5.76 22.88
C MET A 88 -10.01 5.35 24.29
N ALA A 89 -9.63 6.31 25.12
CA ALA A 89 -9.28 6.03 26.52
C ALA A 89 -10.49 5.49 27.33
N ARG A 90 -11.71 5.99 27.04
CA ARG A 90 -12.94 5.54 27.71
C ARG A 90 -13.34 4.11 27.39
N ILE A 91 -13.12 3.68 26.16
CA ILE A 91 -13.50 2.34 25.68
C ILE A 91 -12.41 1.27 25.90
N GLY A 92 -11.28 1.65 26.53
CA GLY A 92 -10.18 0.73 26.74
C GLY A 92 -9.41 0.39 25.47
N GLY A 93 -9.39 1.30 24.57
CA GLY A 93 -9.03 1.34 23.20
C GLY A 93 -8.06 0.32 22.64
N THR A 94 -8.58 -0.59 21.87
CA THR A 94 -7.82 -1.14 20.75
C THR A 94 -8.04 -0.23 19.54
N VAL A 95 -7.05 -0.13 18.67
CA VAL A 95 -7.07 0.64 17.41
C VAL A 95 -8.24 0.25 16.47
N ILE A 96 -9.01 -0.77 16.81
CA ILE A 96 -10.13 -1.32 16.04
C ILE A 96 -11.47 -0.60 16.31
N ASP A 97 -11.59 0.09 17.44
CA ASP A 97 -12.80 0.85 17.80
C ASP A 97 -12.71 2.31 17.33
N TRP A 98 -12.32 2.50 16.11
CA TRP A 98 -11.86 3.74 15.54
C TRP A 98 -12.98 4.76 15.35
N ASP A 99 -13.06 5.72 16.23
CA ASP A 99 -13.68 7.01 15.92
C ASP A 99 -12.62 7.90 15.26
N ILE A 100 -12.19 7.50 14.06
CA ILE A 100 -11.29 8.30 13.26
C ILE A 100 -12.12 9.40 12.63
N SER A 101 -11.86 10.62 13.04
CA SER A 101 -12.54 11.80 12.49
C SER A 101 -11.89 12.27 11.20
N ARG A 102 -10.60 11.99 11.01
CA ARG A 102 -9.86 12.43 9.84
C ARG A 102 -8.68 11.53 9.51
N ILE A 103 -8.49 11.26 8.22
CA ILE A 103 -7.34 10.55 7.67
C ILE A 103 -6.70 11.46 6.63
N ARG A 104 -5.39 11.74 6.81
CA ARG A 104 -4.67 12.73 6.01
C ARG A 104 -3.34 12.17 5.53
N GLN A 105 -2.84 12.72 4.43
CA GLN A 105 -1.51 12.42 3.91
C GLN A 105 -0.57 13.57 4.22
N MET A 106 0.54 13.26 4.82
CA MET A 106 1.58 14.17 5.28
C MET A 106 2.82 14.01 4.42
N TYR A 107 3.67 15.04 4.41
CA TYR A 107 4.91 15.01 3.67
C TYR A 107 6.12 15.31 4.56
N ALA A 108 7.21 14.60 4.31
CA ALA A 108 8.53 14.90 4.86
C ALA A 108 9.61 14.63 3.81
N TYR A 109 10.77 15.24 3.98
CA TYR A 109 11.95 14.96 3.17
C TYR A 109 13.21 14.82 4.03
N SER A 110 14.23 14.17 3.46
CA SER A 110 15.52 14.00 4.10
C SER A 110 16.65 14.05 3.05
N ASP A 111 17.78 14.62 3.38
CA ASP A 111 18.95 14.65 2.50
C ASP A 111 19.85 13.41 2.72
N ASP A 112 19.74 12.73 3.86
CA ASP A 112 20.58 11.60 4.25
C ASP A 112 19.81 10.31 4.58
N GLY A 113 18.45 10.38 4.65
CA GLY A 113 17.58 9.29 5.07
C GLY A 113 17.50 9.09 6.58
N LEU A 114 18.20 9.89 7.37
CA LEU A 114 18.27 9.81 8.84
C LEU A 114 17.53 10.96 9.51
N GLU A 115 17.81 12.18 9.09
CA GLU A 115 17.16 13.38 9.60
C GLU A 115 16.04 13.84 8.66
N TRP A 116 14.80 13.88 9.18
CA TRP A 116 13.62 14.20 8.38
C TRP A 116 13.05 15.56 8.71
N THR A 117 12.83 16.34 7.67
CA THR A 117 12.22 17.66 7.74
C THR A 117 10.77 17.59 7.29
N LYS A 118 9.86 18.15 8.08
CA LYS A 118 8.43 18.31 7.82
C LYS A 118 8.15 19.77 7.48
N PRO A 119 8.17 20.16 6.21
CA PRO A 119 8.08 21.56 5.80
C PRO A 119 6.64 22.08 5.88
N ALA A 120 6.48 23.36 6.10
CA ALA A 120 5.23 24.06 5.84
C ALA A 120 4.97 24.12 4.32
N MET A 121 3.82 23.61 3.89
CA MET A 121 3.50 23.41 2.46
C MET A 121 2.60 24.49 1.85
N GLY A 122 1.89 25.26 2.67
CA GLY A 122 0.89 26.25 2.22
C GLY A 122 -0.36 25.63 1.58
N LEU A 123 -0.59 24.33 1.76
CA LEU A 123 -1.70 23.60 1.14
C LEU A 123 -2.89 23.42 2.09
N VAL A 124 -2.63 23.04 3.31
CA VAL A 124 -3.63 22.83 4.35
C VAL A 124 -3.19 23.51 5.64
N HIS A 125 -4.12 24.24 6.24
CA HIS A 125 -3.89 24.95 7.51
C HIS A 125 -4.70 24.27 8.63
N GLU A 126 -4.07 24.11 9.79
CA GLU A 126 -4.70 23.60 11.01
C GLU A 126 -4.52 24.63 12.14
N ASP A 127 -5.60 25.05 12.78
CA ASP A 127 -5.58 26.09 13.83
C ASP A 127 -4.80 27.36 13.42
N GLY A 128 -4.93 27.77 12.18
CA GLY A 128 -4.26 28.96 11.61
C GLY A 128 -2.77 28.77 11.34
N ARG A 129 -2.24 27.55 11.45
CA ARG A 129 -0.85 27.20 11.15
C ARG A 129 -0.74 26.54 9.80
N ASP A 130 0.31 26.89 9.07
CA ASP A 130 0.69 26.16 7.87
C ASP A 130 1.30 24.79 8.24
N THR A 131 0.90 23.76 7.52
CA THR A 131 1.22 22.37 7.85
C THR A 131 2.00 21.67 6.73
N ASN A 132 2.46 20.44 7.02
CA ASN A 132 3.00 19.53 6.02
C ASN A 132 1.94 18.53 5.47
N ILE A 133 0.66 18.82 5.62
CA ILE A 133 -0.42 18.05 5.03
C ILE A 133 -0.47 18.33 3.53
N VAL A 134 -0.44 17.28 2.72
CA VAL A 134 -0.49 17.38 1.25
C VAL A 134 -1.85 16.97 0.68
N MET A 135 -2.63 16.16 1.42
CA MET A 135 -3.96 15.76 0.99
C MET A 135 -4.81 15.31 2.20
N GLY A 136 -6.11 15.57 2.11
CA GLY A 136 -7.04 15.37 3.21
C GLY A 136 -7.15 16.60 4.11
N SER A 137 -8.37 17.11 4.29
CA SER A 137 -8.67 18.26 5.13
C SER A 137 -10.11 18.23 5.60
N GLU A 138 -10.50 19.18 6.41
CA GLU A 138 -11.88 19.32 6.87
C GLU A 138 -12.84 19.56 5.70
N GLU A 139 -12.42 20.33 4.72
CA GLU A 139 -13.21 20.68 3.53
C GLU A 139 -13.18 19.59 2.46
N PHE A 140 -12.02 18.96 2.24
CA PHE A 140 -11.85 17.93 1.22
C PHE A 140 -12.38 16.57 1.69
N GLY A 141 -12.21 16.23 2.97
CA GLY A 141 -12.57 14.93 3.53
C GLY A 141 -11.33 14.03 3.78
N ASN A 142 -11.60 12.75 3.96
CA ASN A 142 -10.61 11.75 4.33
C ASN A 142 -9.91 11.18 3.11
N VAL A 143 -8.61 10.89 3.25
CA VAL A 143 -7.78 10.27 2.22
C VAL A 143 -6.93 9.15 2.84
N TRP A 144 -7.11 7.91 2.36
CA TRP A 144 -6.28 6.77 2.76
C TRP A 144 -6.00 5.85 1.58
N GLY A 145 -5.14 4.83 1.78
CA GLY A 145 -4.68 3.97 0.69
C GLY A 145 -4.02 4.78 -0.41
N PHE A 146 -3.33 5.86 -0.05
CA PHE A 146 -2.71 6.77 -1.00
C PHE A 146 -1.46 6.12 -1.58
N ALA A 147 -1.53 5.74 -2.84
CA ALA A 147 -0.53 4.95 -3.53
C ALA A 147 0.04 5.72 -4.74
N PRO A 148 1.03 6.59 -4.53
CA PRO A 148 1.69 7.32 -5.60
C PRO A 148 2.72 6.46 -6.34
N ILE A 149 2.95 6.81 -7.60
CA ILE A 149 4.06 6.29 -8.42
C ILE A 149 4.75 7.44 -9.14
N ASP A 150 6.06 7.29 -9.37
CA ASP A 150 6.80 8.09 -10.35
C ASP A 150 6.77 7.38 -11.70
N ASP A 151 6.32 8.09 -12.73
CA ASP A 151 6.31 7.61 -14.11
C ASP A 151 7.29 8.42 -14.96
N PRO A 152 8.56 8.02 -15.03
CA PRO A 152 9.56 8.75 -15.79
C PRO A 152 9.33 8.70 -17.31
N SER A 153 8.41 7.85 -17.78
CA SER A 153 8.05 7.76 -19.19
C SER A 153 6.92 8.72 -19.60
N GLU A 154 6.28 9.38 -18.63
CA GLU A 154 5.22 10.35 -18.90
C GLU A 154 5.77 11.58 -19.64
N THR A 155 5.13 11.94 -20.73
CA THR A 155 5.55 13.07 -21.57
C THR A 155 5.01 14.41 -21.07
N ASP A 156 3.86 14.40 -20.39
CA ASP A 156 3.35 15.57 -19.70
C ASP A 156 3.94 15.63 -18.27
N LEU A 157 4.98 16.42 -18.11
CA LEU A 157 5.68 16.53 -16.84
C LEU A 157 4.79 16.99 -15.68
N SER A 158 3.68 17.67 -15.97
CA SER A 158 2.70 18.02 -14.92
C SER A 158 2.00 16.80 -14.34
N ARG A 159 2.07 15.64 -15.00
CA ARG A 159 1.45 14.38 -14.66
C ARG A 159 2.46 13.25 -14.40
N ARG A 160 3.74 13.58 -14.25
CA ARG A 160 4.82 12.62 -14.02
C ARG A 160 4.49 11.68 -12.86
N PHE A 161 4.03 12.24 -11.75
CA PHE A 161 3.55 11.44 -10.62
C PHE A 161 2.05 11.21 -10.75
N LYS A 162 1.62 9.99 -10.44
CA LYS A 162 0.22 9.57 -10.46
C LYS A 162 -0.09 8.85 -9.15
N ALA A 163 -1.29 9.01 -8.63
CA ALA A 163 -1.71 8.31 -7.42
C ALA A 163 -3.12 7.75 -7.55
N LEU A 164 -3.35 6.60 -6.94
CA LEU A 164 -4.67 6.10 -6.57
C LEU A 164 -4.87 6.31 -5.07
N PHE A 165 -6.10 6.57 -4.66
CA PHE A 165 -6.44 6.72 -3.25
C PHE A 165 -7.93 6.51 -2.99
N VAL A 166 -8.26 6.19 -1.76
CA VAL A 166 -9.64 6.21 -1.29
C VAL A 166 -9.96 7.60 -0.76
N HIS A 167 -11.03 8.18 -1.26
CA HIS A 167 -11.58 9.45 -0.81
C HIS A 167 -12.94 9.22 -0.17
N ALA A 168 -13.15 9.76 1.01
CA ALA A 168 -14.47 9.88 1.63
C ALA A 168 -14.77 11.35 1.95
N PRO A 169 -16.02 11.80 1.69
CA PRO A 169 -16.41 13.20 1.88
C PRO A 169 -16.29 13.63 3.35
N PRO A 170 -16.34 14.95 3.61
CA PRO A 170 -16.38 15.47 4.97
C PRO A 170 -17.51 14.87 5.79
N GLY A 171 -17.23 14.58 7.07
CA GLY A 171 -18.21 13.97 7.98
C GLY A 171 -18.32 12.45 7.90
N PHE A 172 -17.71 11.80 6.90
CA PHE A 172 -17.60 10.35 6.86
C PHE A 172 -16.75 9.84 8.03
N ARG A 173 -17.20 8.75 8.64
CA ARG A 173 -16.45 8.01 9.67
C ARG A 173 -16.20 6.60 9.18
N VAL A 174 -15.03 6.05 9.46
CA VAL A 174 -14.68 4.69 9.03
C VAL A 174 -15.62 3.64 9.60
N ALA A 175 -16.23 3.90 10.75
CA ALA A 175 -17.24 3.04 11.36
C ALA A 175 -18.63 3.13 10.70
N ASP A 176 -18.86 4.10 9.84
CA ASP A 176 -20.10 4.24 9.11
C ASP A 176 -20.03 3.34 7.88
N GLU A 177 -20.84 2.29 7.81
CA GLU A 177 -20.87 1.30 6.71
C GLU A 177 -21.37 1.89 5.38
N GLU A 178 -21.31 3.20 5.21
CA GLU A 178 -21.95 3.87 4.10
C GLU A 178 -21.11 3.94 2.82
N PRO A 179 -21.77 3.82 1.65
CA PRO A 179 -21.12 3.86 0.33
C PRO A 179 -20.72 5.28 -0.07
N GLY A 180 -20.07 6.02 0.81
CA GLY A 180 -19.57 7.37 0.53
C GLY A 180 -18.11 7.43 0.11
N ALA A 181 -17.35 6.36 0.32
CA ALA A 181 -15.96 6.31 -0.06
C ALA A 181 -15.78 5.80 -1.49
N HIS A 182 -14.92 6.46 -2.25
CA HIS A 182 -14.66 6.14 -3.66
C HIS A 182 -13.17 6.07 -3.94
N ILE A 183 -12.77 5.23 -4.87
CA ILE A 183 -11.42 5.25 -5.41
C ILE A 183 -11.32 6.45 -6.37
N ARG A 184 -10.31 7.27 -6.17
CA ARG A 184 -9.98 8.41 -7.03
C ARG A 184 -8.53 8.33 -7.48
N SER A 185 -8.20 9.11 -8.49
CA SER A 185 -6.84 9.36 -8.93
C SER A 185 -6.46 10.82 -8.79
N ALA A 186 -5.15 11.05 -8.71
CA ALA A 186 -4.54 12.36 -8.74
C ALA A 186 -3.25 12.31 -9.53
N HIS A 187 -2.79 13.46 -9.97
CA HIS A 187 -1.49 13.62 -10.61
C HIS A 187 -0.70 14.78 -10.00
N SER A 188 0.61 14.75 -10.20
CA SER A 188 1.51 15.77 -9.70
C SER A 188 2.74 15.88 -10.59
N ALA A 189 3.34 17.08 -10.63
CA ALA A 189 4.63 17.32 -11.29
C ALA A 189 5.81 16.96 -10.38
N ASP A 190 5.64 17.06 -9.06
CA ASP A 190 6.71 16.97 -8.07
C ASP A 190 6.51 15.84 -7.02
N GLY A 191 5.41 15.09 -7.12
CA GLY A 191 5.06 14.03 -6.17
C GLY A 191 4.54 14.56 -4.81
N VAL A 192 4.41 15.88 -4.66
CA VAL A 192 4.05 16.52 -3.39
C VAL A 192 2.79 17.37 -3.51
N ARG A 193 2.67 18.16 -4.57
CA ARG A 193 1.47 18.97 -4.86
C ARG A 193 0.58 18.23 -5.83
N TRP A 194 -0.57 17.78 -5.34
CA TRP A 194 -1.46 16.90 -6.07
C TRP A 194 -2.68 17.62 -6.62
N THR A 195 -3.02 17.33 -7.86
CA THR A 195 -4.28 17.71 -8.49
C THR A 195 -5.14 16.46 -8.63
N VAL A 196 -6.30 16.46 -8.01
CA VAL A 196 -7.25 15.35 -8.12
C VAL A 196 -7.88 15.37 -9.51
N ASP A 197 -7.92 14.21 -10.15
CA ASP A 197 -8.56 14.08 -11.47
C ASP A 197 -10.08 14.24 -11.34
N ASP A 198 -10.71 14.93 -12.30
CA ASP A 198 -12.16 15.12 -12.35
C ASP A 198 -12.88 13.79 -12.62
N ASP A 199 -12.32 12.96 -13.50
CA ASP A 199 -12.85 11.66 -13.83
C ASP A 199 -12.37 10.59 -12.83
N ALA A 200 -13.31 9.92 -12.19
CA ALA A 200 -12.98 8.79 -11.31
C ALA A 200 -12.42 7.60 -12.14
N PRO A 201 -11.42 6.87 -11.63
CA PRO A 201 -11.02 5.60 -12.21
C PRO A 201 -12.19 4.60 -12.23
N THR A 202 -12.15 3.64 -13.15
CA THR A 202 -13.25 2.70 -13.41
C THR A 202 -13.43 1.59 -12.35
N PHE A 203 -13.02 1.81 -11.12
CA PHE A 203 -13.12 0.79 -10.06
C PHE A 203 -14.44 0.79 -9.27
N GLY A 204 -15.20 1.87 -9.36
CA GLY A 204 -16.44 2.00 -8.62
C GLY A 204 -16.24 2.35 -7.14
N THR A 205 -17.14 1.85 -6.29
CA THR A 205 -17.18 2.14 -4.87
C THR A 205 -16.06 1.37 -4.13
N TYR A 206 -15.47 2.00 -3.13
CA TYR A 206 -14.55 1.35 -2.19
C TYR A 206 -15.16 0.07 -1.61
N GLY A 207 -14.35 -0.99 -1.53
CA GLY A 207 -14.76 -2.28 -0.99
C GLY A 207 -15.49 -3.20 -1.96
N SER A 208 -15.96 -2.73 -3.13
CA SER A 208 -16.63 -3.59 -4.11
C SER A 208 -15.64 -4.37 -4.99
N ARG A 209 -14.62 -3.69 -5.50
CA ARG A 209 -13.58 -4.26 -6.38
C ARG A 209 -12.17 -3.99 -5.90
N LEU A 210 -11.95 -2.86 -5.27
CA LEU A 210 -10.68 -2.45 -4.67
C LEU A 210 -10.87 -2.02 -3.23
N GLY A 211 -9.83 -2.23 -2.43
CA GLY A 211 -9.71 -1.73 -1.08
C GLY A 211 -8.60 -0.70 -0.96
N ASP A 212 -8.19 -0.46 0.26
CA ASP A 212 -7.16 0.49 0.65
C ASP A 212 -5.71 -0.03 0.46
N ALA A 213 -5.52 -1.30 0.17
CA ALA A 213 -4.20 -1.86 -0.12
C ALA A 213 -3.99 -1.87 -1.64
N MET A 214 -3.53 -0.76 -2.16
CA MET A 214 -3.28 -0.52 -3.57
C MET A 214 -1.78 -0.30 -3.81
N PHE A 215 -1.22 -1.04 -4.76
CA PHE A 215 0.21 -0.97 -5.11
C PHE A 215 0.35 -0.85 -6.63
N PRO A 216 0.10 0.34 -7.20
CA PRO A 216 0.30 0.59 -8.61
C PRO A 216 1.80 0.66 -8.94
N PHE A 217 2.16 0.29 -10.15
CA PHE A 217 3.52 0.45 -10.67
C PHE A 217 3.52 0.50 -12.21
N CYS A 218 4.56 1.09 -12.79
CA CYS A 218 4.77 1.08 -14.22
C CYS A 218 5.19 -0.33 -14.67
N ASP A 219 4.49 -0.88 -15.66
CA ASP A 219 4.87 -2.16 -16.25
C ASP A 219 6.03 -1.96 -17.23
N PRO A 220 7.21 -2.49 -16.94
CA PRO A 220 8.39 -2.32 -17.79
C PRO A 220 8.28 -3.08 -19.12
N VAL A 221 7.34 -4.01 -19.24
CA VAL A 221 7.16 -4.83 -20.44
C VAL A 221 6.25 -4.17 -21.43
N THR A 222 5.13 -3.66 -20.98
CA THR A 222 4.10 -3.08 -21.86
C THR A 222 4.15 -1.56 -21.94
N GLY A 223 4.84 -0.90 -20.99
CA GLY A 223 4.83 0.55 -20.83
C GLY A 223 3.51 1.10 -20.27
N GLY A 224 2.62 0.22 -19.82
CA GLY A 224 1.39 0.58 -19.12
C GLY A 224 1.56 0.53 -17.60
N TYR A 225 0.47 0.28 -16.91
CA TYR A 225 0.42 0.23 -15.44
C TYR A 225 -0.17 -1.09 -14.96
N LEU A 226 0.40 -1.60 -13.90
CA LEU A 226 -0.14 -2.72 -13.13
C LEU A 226 -0.50 -2.23 -11.74
N LEU A 227 -1.56 -2.80 -11.17
CA LEU A 227 -2.01 -2.52 -9.81
C LEU A 227 -2.20 -3.84 -9.08
N ASN A 228 -1.37 -4.10 -8.08
CA ASN A 228 -1.62 -5.18 -7.14
C ASN A 228 -2.53 -4.70 -6.01
N THR A 229 -3.50 -5.53 -5.67
CA THR A 229 -4.48 -5.23 -4.61
C THR A 229 -4.91 -6.51 -3.90
N ARG A 230 -5.40 -6.38 -2.68
CA ARG A 230 -5.94 -7.50 -1.90
C ARG A 230 -7.45 -7.72 -2.06
N HIS A 231 -8.11 -6.93 -2.89
CA HIS A 231 -9.52 -7.04 -3.18
C HIS A 231 -9.78 -7.56 -4.61
N PRO A 232 -10.93 -8.20 -4.84
CA PRO A 232 -12.03 -8.46 -3.92
C PRO A 232 -11.65 -9.48 -2.83
N LEU A 233 -12.31 -9.43 -1.68
CA LEU A 233 -12.17 -10.45 -0.66
C LEU A 233 -12.79 -11.77 -1.16
N MET A 234 -12.08 -12.88 -0.99
CA MET A 234 -12.58 -14.19 -1.34
C MET A 234 -13.23 -14.87 -0.13
N GLU A 235 -14.42 -15.45 -0.34
CA GLU A 235 -15.03 -16.29 0.68
C GLU A 235 -14.47 -17.71 0.59
N LEU A 236 -14.01 -18.26 1.71
CA LEU A 236 -13.69 -19.67 1.82
C LEU A 236 -14.94 -20.46 2.19
N ALA A 237 -15.11 -21.61 1.55
CA ALA A 237 -16.12 -22.55 1.98
C ALA A 237 -15.89 -22.95 3.47
N PRO A 238 -16.96 -23.11 4.26
CA PRO A 238 -16.82 -23.58 5.64
C PRO A 238 -16.05 -24.92 5.64
N ARG A 239 -14.97 -25.01 6.43
CA ARG A 239 -14.15 -26.22 6.66
C ARG A 239 -12.99 -26.51 5.72
N THR A 240 -12.47 -25.58 4.96
CA THR A 240 -11.16 -25.75 4.31
C THR A 240 -10.02 -25.51 5.31
N ARG A 241 -9.84 -26.42 6.25
CA ARG A 241 -8.60 -26.50 7.04
C ARG A 241 -7.65 -27.43 6.32
N THR A 242 -6.47 -26.97 6.01
CA THR A 242 -5.38 -27.85 5.57
C THR A 242 -4.76 -28.56 6.77
N PRO A 243 -4.09 -29.70 6.57
CA PRO A 243 -3.37 -30.41 7.62
C PRO A 243 -2.30 -29.56 8.33
N HIS A 244 -1.87 -28.48 7.72
CA HIS A 244 -0.83 -27.55 8.23
C HIS A 244 -1.41 -26.38 9.05
N SER A 245 -2.73 -26.26 9.17
CA SER A 245 -3.34 -25.21 9.99
C SER A 245 -3.00 -25.42 11.45
N THR A 246 -2.03 -24.69 11.94
CA THR A 246 -1.68 -24.58 13.36
C THR A 246 -2.54 -23.55 14.08
N THR A 247 -3.37 -22.82 13.38
CA THR A 247 -4.23 -21.79 13.94
C THR A 247 -5.37 -22.46 14.69
N LEU A 248 -5.11 -22.75 15.95
CA LEU A 248 -6.12 -23.08 16.93
C LEU A 248 -7.12 -21.93 16.99
N GLY A 249 -8.32 -22.20 16.47
CA GLY A 249 -9.44 -21.32 16.67
C GLY A 249 -9.24 -19.95 16.04
N ALA A 250 -9.04 -19.90 14.72
CA ALA A 250 -9.52 -18.73 14.01
C ALA A 250 -10.96 -18.56 14.48
N SER A 251 -11.17 -17.63 15.38
CA SER A 251 -12.51 -17.18 15.73
C SER A 251 -13.23 -17.02 14.42
N PRO A 252 -14.49 -17.44 14.27
CA PRO A 252 -15.27 -17.09 13.12
C PRO A 252 -15.09 -15.58 13.02
N GLY A 253 -14.25 -15.16 12.05
CA GLY A 253 -13.70 -13.84 12.04
C GLY A 253 -14.84 -12.88 11.81
N PHE A 254 -15.15 -12.16 12.83
CA PHE A 254 -15.77 -10.87 12.70
C PHE A 254 -14.69 -10.01 12.04
N ASP A 255 -14.84 -9.69 10.75
CA ASP A 255 -14.17 -8.54 10.18
C ASP A 255 -15.02 -7.32 10.54
N PRO A 256 -14.64 -6.54 11.57
CA PRO A 256 -15.43 -5.40 12.02
C PRO A 256 -15.51 -4.30 10.97
N VAL A 257 -14.59 -4.30 10.01
CA VAL A 257 -14.57 -3.33 8.91
C VAL A 257 -15.59 -3.67 7.83
N MET A 258 -15.96 -4.96 7.70
CA MET A 258 -16.82 -5.42 6.61
C MET A 258 -18.23 -5.84 7.05
N GLY A 259 -18.58 -5.69 8.32
CA GLY A 259 -19.96 -5.95 8.83
C GLY A 259 -20.48 -7.38 8.61
N VAL A 260 -19.64 -8.32 8.18
CA VAL A 260 -20.06 -9.63 7.74
C VAL A 260 -19.87 -10.64 8.87
N ALA A 261 -20.87 -10.75 9.73
CA ALA A 261 -20.93 -11.82 10.71
C ALA A 261 -20.94 -13.19 10.02
N ASN A 262 -20.00 -14.07 10.40
CA ASN A 262 -19.92 -15.48 10.01
C ASN A 262 -19.41 -15.84 8.62
N ARG A 263 -18.88 -14.93 7.81
CA ARG A 263 -18.22 -15.31 6.56
C ARG A 263 -16.70 -15.29 6.76
N ARG A 264 -16.04 -16.38 6.40
CA ARG A 264 -14.58 -16.44 6.35
C ARG A 264 -14.13 -15.78 5.05
N SER A 265 -13.88 -14.50 5.08
CA SER A 265 -13.23 -13.83 3.98
C SER A 265 -11.71 -13.91 4.16
N VAL A 266 -11.02 -14.24 3.09
CA VAL A 266 -9.56 -14.27 3.04
C VAL A 266 -9.06 -13.27 2.04
N ARG A 267 -7.92 -12.70 2.36
CA ARG A 267 -7.21 -11.79 1.47
C ARG A 267 -6.32 -12.58 0.53
N ARG A 268 -6.41 -12.27 -0.76
CA ARG A 268 -5.57 -12.80 -1.83
C ARG A 268 -5.03 -11.63 -2.62
N ILE A 269 -4.03 -11.85 -3.44
CA ILE A 269 -3.52 -10.80 -4.30
C ILE A 269 -4.14 -10.92 -5.68
N PHE A 270 -4.68 -9.80 -6.12
CA PHE A 270 -5.24 -9.58 -7.44
C PHE A 270 -4.43 -8.53 -8.17
N GLN A 271 -4.50 -8.55 -9.48
CA GLN A 271 -3.85 -7.59 -10.34
C GLN A 271 -4.82 -7.02 -11.35
N CYS A 272 -4.79 -5.70 -11.53
CA CYS A 272 -5.46 -4.98 -12.59
C CYS A 272 -4.41 -4.37 -13.52
N GLU A 273 -4.79 -4.14 -14.78
CA GLU A 273 -3.95 -3.56 -15.83
C GLU A 273 -4.57 -2.26 -16.33
N SER A 274 -3.75 -1.28 -16.68
CA SER A 274 -4.18 -0.03 -17.30
C SER A 274 -3.15 0.48 -18.30
N ARG A 275 -3.61 1.21 -19.32
CA ARG A 275 -2.73 1.91 -20.27
C ARG A 275 -2.66 3.42 -20.04
N ASP A 276 -3.60 3.95 -19.28
CA ASP A 276 -3.80 5.40 -19.13
C ASP A 276 -3.94 5.84 -17.66
N PHE A 277 -3.76 4.90 -16.71
CA PHE A 277 -3.96 5.09 -15.26
C PHE A 277 -5.41 5.46 -14.87
N ARG A 278 -6.34 5.45 -15.80
CA ARG A 278 -7.76 5.80 -15.61
C ARG A 278 -8.69 4.62 -15.81
N ARG A 279 -8.47 3.86 -16.88
CA ARG A 279 -9.27 2.67 -17.23
C ARG A 279 -8.51 1.43 -16.82
N TRP A 280 -9.04 0.73 -15.85
CA TRP A 280 -8.45 -0.47 -15.30
C TRP A 280 -9.27 -1.71 -15.65
N SER A 281 -8.60 -2.81 -15.87
CA SER A 281 -9.23 -4.10 -16.09
C SER A 281 -9.94 -4.61 -14.82
N GLU A 282 -10.77 -5.64 -14.98
CA GLU A 282 -11.25 -6.41 -13.84
C GLU A 282 -10.07 -7.04 -13.08
N PRO A 283 -10.16 -7.15 -11.74
CA PRO A 283 -9.13 -7.78 -10.94
C PRO A 283 -8.95 -9.25 -11.28
N ARG A 284 -7.75 -9.64 -11.67
CA ARG A 284 -7.36 -11.03 -11.91
C ARG A 284 -6.59 -11.56 -10.71
N HIS A 285 -7.01 -12.70 -10.18
CA HIS A 285 -6.31 -13.36 -9.09
C HIS A 285 -4.90 -13.83 -9.54
N ILE A 286 -3.86 -13.46 -8.80
CA ILE A 286 -2.48 -13.77 -9.15
C ILE A 286 -1.71 -14.53 -8.06
N LEU A 287 -2.09 -14.41 -6.78
CA LEU A 287 -1.34 -15.05 -5.70
C LEU A 287 -2.27 -15.55 -4.58
N SER A 288 -2.07 -16.80 -4.22
CA SER A 288 -2.66 -17.49 -3.07
C SER A 288 -1.57 -18.18 -2.25
N PRO A 289 -1.84 -18.54 -1.00
CA PRO A 289 -1.03 -19.49 -0.27
C PRO A 289 -0.89 -20.81 -1.02
N ASP A 290 0.30 -21.43 -0.92
CA ASP A 290 0.55 -22.76 -1.48
C ASP A 290 -0.15 -23.82 -0.60
N PRO A 291 -1.07 -24.64 -1.14
CA PRO A 291 -1.81 -25.63 -0.37
C PRO A 291 -0.92 -26.74 0.23
N ASN A 292 0.34 -26.86 -0.20
CA ASN A 292 1.27 -27.88 0.30
C ASN A 292 2.08 -27.37 1.51
N THR A 293 2.31 -26.07 1.62
CA THR A 293 3.17 -25.48 2.65
C THR A 293 2.44 -24.51 3.57
N ASP A 294 1.37 -23.90 3.09
CA ASP A 294 0.63 -22.86 3.78
C ASP A 294 -0.76 -23.34 4.19
N ASN A 295 -1.43 -22.55 5.02
CA ASN A 295 -2.84 -22.75 5.29
C ASN A 295 -3.68 -21.97 4.26
N LEU A 296 -4.79 -22.57 3.79
CA LEU A 296 -5.68 -21.89 2.85
C LEU A 296 -6.41 -20.69 3.47
N ASP A 297 -6.48 -20.64 4.79
CA ASP A 297 -7.03 -19.52 5.56
C ASP A 297 -5.99 -18.45 5.92
N ASP A 298 -4.71 -18.62 5.53
CA ASP A 298 -3.72 -17.57 5.62
C ASP A 298 -4.07 -16.43 4.67
N ALA A 299 -3.97 -15.19 5.15
CA ALA A 299 -4.32 -14.01 4.39
C ALA A 299 -3.05 -13.32 3.85
N LEU A 300 -3.04 -13.08 2.54
CA LEU A 300 -2.02 -12.25 1.91
C LEU A 300 -2.49 -10.80 1.95
N TYR A 301 -1.87 -10.00 2.82
CA TYR A 301 -2.37 -8.64 3.08
C TYR A 301 -1.97 -7.64 2.01
N ALA A 302 -0.71 -7.64 1.60
CA ALA A 302 -0.14 -6.64 0.71
C ALA A 302 1.03 -7.24 -0.10
N THR A 303 1.30 -6.66 -1.27
CA THR A 303 2.48 -6.95 -2.09
C THR A 303 3.07 -5.65 -2.60
N GLY A 304 4.23 -5.29 -2.09
CA GLY A 304 5.06 -4.27 -2.72
C GLY A 304 5.72 -4.83 -3.97
N THR A 305 5.96 -3.98 -4.95
CA THR A 305 6.71 -4.31 -6.16
C THR A 305 8.01 -3.50 -6.17
N LEU A 306 9.12 -4.20 -6.27
CA LEU A 306 10.43 -3.57 -6.39
C LEU A 306 11.01 -3.88 -7.77
N ARG A 307 11.33 -2.84 -8.54
CA ARG A 307 12.10 -2.98 -9.78
C ARG A 307 13.55 -3.29 -9.44
N ILE A 308 14.05 -4.41 -9.90
CA ILE A 308 15.42 -4.83 -9.72
C ILE A 308 16.08 -4.88 -11.11
N GLY A 309 17.14 -4.09 -11.29
CA GLY A 309 17.87 -3.99 -12.53
C GLY A 309 18.05 -2.56 -13.00
N ALA A 310 19.11 -2.32 -13.76
CA ALA A 310 19.28 -1.08 -14.47
C ALA A 310 18.22 -0.99 -15.58
N GLY A 311 17.42 0.05 -15.53
CA GLY A 311 16.58 0.43 -16.64
C GLY A 311 17.42 1.05 -17.73
#